data_27e25151b32a2b89beb2e81520118261
#
_entry.id   27e25151b32a2b89beb2e81520118261
#
_cell.length_a   1.000
_cell.length_b   1.000
_cell.length_c   1.000
_cell.angle_alpha   90.00
_cell.angle_beta   90.00
_cell.angle_gamma   90.00
#
_symmetry.space_group_name_H-M   'P 1'
#
loop_
_entity.id
_entity.type
_entity.pdbx_description
1 polymer ?
#
loop_
_entity_poly.entity_id
_entity_poly.type
_entity_poly.pdbx_seq_one_letter_code
_entity_poly.pdbx_strand_id
1 'polypeptide(L)'
;MQFNLKLQNDFKNNIRREWALTNGLGGYAGGSVTGAINRTHQGYLIASLHAPVQRYVCFSKTNEKIVTDSHTYDLSSDQFKGGRHTDGIQYISDFTYDGTICFTYEAGDITIKKHIALAQGKNLAAVAYEIQNKGEASKLFITPLMNFREHSESSTVDSLKFEVQKQEHGFSLIPKAHDDHCIRIAFSGGELIERDDKYICDLEAQTEVDNEVPGLDCAFCPYDVSVDIPAGESMHFSVMCDIVPLEACNGNAGSAFAKHLVSDNESAFEILRAQLDYTDELIKRSGFTDDFAVKLTVAANQFIAHRQSTGYDTVLAGLPWFTDWGRDTMI
;
A
#
# COMPACT_ATOMS: atom_id res chain seq x y z
N MET A 1 -2.18 -5.49 -19.73
CA MET A 1 -3.28 -6.42 -19.31
C MET A 1 -4.17 -5.63 -18.38
N GLN A 2 -5.44 -5.54 -18.66
CA GLN A 2 -6.35 -4.76 -17.83
C GLN A 2 -7.43 -5.69 -17.28
N PHE A 3 -7.54 -5.75 -15.94
CA PHE A 3 -8.72 -6.25 -15.27
C PHE A 3 -9.50 -5.05 -14.78
N ASN A 4 -10.74 -4.94 -15.19
CA ASN A 4 -11.65 -3.93 -14.72
C ASN A 4 -12.83 -4.65 -14.03
N LEU A 5 -13.05 -4.33 -12.76
CA LEU A 5 -14.13 -4.88 -11.97
C LEU A 5 -15.07 -3.75 -11.56
N LYS A 6 -16.27 -3.74 -12.12
CA LYS A 6 -17.36 -2.98 -11.54
C LYS A 6 -17.80 -3.70 -10.27
N LEU A 7 -17.45 -3.12 -9.14
CA LEU A 7 -17.85 -3.65 -7.85
C LEU A 7 -19.34 -3.34 -7.63
N GLN A 8 -20.13 -4.38 -7.36
CA GLN A 8 -21.42 -4.17 -6.72
C GLN A 8 -21.15 -3.85 -5.26
N ASN A 9 -21.98 -3.05 -4.60
CA ASN A 9 -21.86 -2.74 -3.17
C ASN A 9 -22.15 -3.99 -2.32
N ASP A 10 -21.27 -4.96 -2.39
CA ASP A 10 -21.30 -6.25 -1.68
C ASP A 10 -19.93 -6.50 -1.03
N PHE A 11 -19.77 -5.96 0.17
CA PHE A 11 -18.52 -6.07 0.92
C PHE A 11 -18.11 -7.52 1.14
N LYS A 12 -19.05 -8.38 1.57
CA LYS A 12 -18.75 -9.78 1.96
C LYS A 12 -18.22 -10.64 0.81
N ASN A 13 -18.73 -10.45 -0.40
CA ASN A 13 -18.27 -11.20 -1.56
C ASN A 13 -17.00 -10.57 -2.16
N ASN A 14 -16.85 -9.26 -2.08
CA ASN A 14 -15.71 -8.57 -2.68
C ASN A 14 -14.46 -8.58 -1.79
N ILE A 15 -14.58 -8.65 -0.46
CA ILE A 15 -13.42 -8.67 0.44
C ILE A 15 -12.47 -9.85 0.17
N ARG A 16 -12.99 -10.98 -0.37
CA ARG A 16 -12.21 -12.16 -0.72
C ARG A 16 -11.57 -12.11 -2.11
N ARG A 17 -11.83 -11.05 -2.89
CA ARG A 17 -11.16 -10.81 -4.16
C ARG A 17 -9.89 -10.03 -3.89
N GLU A 18 -8.76 -10.68 -4.08
CA GLU A 18 -7.46 -10.17 -3.67
C GLU A 18 -6.61 -9.79 -4.88
N TRP A 19 -5.70 -8.86 -4.65
CA TRP A 19 -4.68 -8.45 -5.60
C TRP A 19 -3.30 -8.47 -4.95
N ALA A 20 -2.25 -8.62 -5.75
CA ALA A 20 -0.87 -8.52 -5.30
C ALA A 20 0.00 -7.88 -6.38
N LEU A 21 1.03 -7.14 -5.93
CA LEU A 21 2.14 -6.61 -6.72
C LEU A 21 3.43 -7.02 -6.04
N THR A 22 4.50 -7.25 -6.81
CA THR A 22 5.81 -7.62 -6.26
C THR A 22 6.89 -6.63 -6.69
N ASN A 23 7.95 -6.53 -5.88
CA ASN A 23 9.06 -5.62 -6.12
C ASN A 23 10.34 -6.30 -6.62
N GLY A 24 10.30 -7.61 -6.92
CA GLY A 24 11.47 -8.38 -7.34
C GLY A 24 12.49 -8.69 -6.23
N LEU A 25 12.23 -8.30 -4.98
CA LEU A 25 13.06 -8.62 -3.81
C LEU A 25 12.42 -9.66 -2.87
N GLY A 26 11.26 -10.23 -3.27
CA GLY A 26 10.44 -11.04 -2.38
C GLY A 26 9.52 -10.19 -1.47
N GLY A 27 9.66 -8.87 -1.47
CA GLY A 27 8.69 -7.93 -0.93
C GLY A 27 7.51 -7.74 -1.89
N TYR A 28 6.37 -7.32 -1.35
CA TYR A 28 5.14 -7.19 -2.13
C TYR A 28 4.16 -6.19 -1.52
N ALA A 29 3.14 -5.86 -2.29
CA ALA A 29 1.91 -5.23 -1.82
C ALA A 29 0.74 -6.16 -2.09
N GLY A 30 -0.28 -6.13 -1.24
CA GLY A 30 -1.49 -6.92 -1.42
C GLY A 30 -2.66 -6.37 -0.62
N GLY A 31 -3.86 -6.65 -1.09
CA GLY A 31 -5.09 -6.22 -0.46
C GLY A 31 -6.33 -6.81 -1.14
N SER A 32 -7.50 -6.42 -0.67
CA SER A 32 -8.75 -6.77 -1.33
C SER A 32 -9.21 -5.66 -2.28
N VAL A 33 -10.08 -6.01 -3.22
CA VAL A 33 -10.70 -5.04 -4.14
C VAL A 33 -11.68 -4.09 -3.43
N THR A 34 -12.02 -4.34 -2.16
CA THR A 34 -12.79 -3.41 -1.32
C THR A 34 -11.95 -2.31 -0.71
N GLY A 35 -10.62 -2.44 -0.73
CA GLY A 35 -9.69 -1.60 0.02
C GLY A 35 -9.48 -2.03 1.48
N ALA A 36 -10.21 -3.04 1.97
CA ALA A 36 -9.99 -3.62 3.30
C ALA A 36 -8.82 -4.61 3.30
N ILE A 37 -8.16 -4.73 4.44
CA ILE A 37 -7.20 -5.80 4.70
C ILE A 37 -7.99 -7.06 5.06
N ASN A 38 -7.77 -8.14 4.35
CA ASN A 38 -8.48 -9.42 4.48
C ASN A 38 -7.59 -10.55 5.02
N ARG A 39 -6.27 -10.34 5.04
CA ARG A 39 -5.26 -11.26 5.58
C ARG A 39 -4.20 -10.51 6.35
N THR A 40 -3.58 -11.18 7.33
CA THR A 40 -2.37 -10.68 8.00
C THR A 40 -1.26 -10.37 6.99
N HIS A 41 -1.18 -11.15 5.92
CA HIS A 41 -0.21 -11.07 4.82
C HIS A 41 -0.47 -9.93 3.82
N GLN A 42 -1.31 -8.96 4.12
CA GLN A 42 -1.64 -7.85 3.23
C GLN A 42 -1.15 -6.51 3.76
N GLY A 43 -0.87 -5.60 2.83
CA GLY A 43 -0.44 -4.23 3.07
C GLY A 43 0.09 -3.59 1.79
N TYR A 44 0.33 -2.29 1.81
CA TYR A 44 0.89 -1.56 0.67
C TYR A 44 2.41 -1.67 0.59
N LEU A 45 3.07 -1.95 1.73
CA LEU A 45 4.49 -2.31 1.76
C LEU A 45 4.72 -3.46 2.73
N ILE A 46 4.87 -4.65 2.19
CA ILE A 46 5.48 -5.79 2.89
C ILE A 46 6.92 -5.85 2.38
N ALA A 47 7.85 -5.36 3.21
CA ALA A 47 9.25 -5.28 2.85
C ALA A 47 9.96 -6.62 3.07
N SER A 48 10.87 -6.97 2.19
CA SER A 48 11.81 -8.07 2.40
C SER A 48 13.12 -7.50 2.92
N LEU A 49 13.41 -7.69 4.20
CA LEU A 49 14.58 -7.10 4.86
C LEU A 49 15.88 -7.82 4.50
N HIS A 50 15.78 -9.11 4.17
CA HIS A 50 16.89 -9.93 3.62
C HIS A 50 16.37 -10.70 2.40
N ALA A 51 16.40 -10.07 1.25
CA ALA A 51 15.79 -10.59 0.03
C ALA A 51 16.16 -12.06 -0.26
N PRO A 52 15.16 -12.96 -0.47
CA PRO A 52 13.71 -12.75 -0.55
C PRO A 52 12.95 -13.06 0.75
N VAL A 53 13.65 -13.14 1.88
CA VAL A 53 13.11 -13.56 3.19
C VAL A 53 12.98 -12.41 4.16
N GLN A 54 12.51 -12.70 5.39
CA GLN A 54 12.24 -11.72 6.44
C GLN A 54 11.28 -10.62 5.97
N ARG A 55 10.05 -11.02 5.73
CA ARG A 55 8.98 -10.15 5.23
C ARG A 55 8.25 -9.48 6.38
N TYR A 56 8.27 -8.14 6.40
CA TYR A 56 7.64 -7.32 7.43
C TYR A 56 6.60 -6.39 6.81
N VAL A 57 5.40 -6.35 7.39
CA VAL A 57 4.41 -5.32 7.06
C VAL A 57 4.87 -4.01 7.68
N CYS A 58 5.17 -3.02 6.83
CA CYS A 58 5.60 -1.68 7.25
C CYS A 58 4.50 -0.64 7.05
N PHE A 59 3.75 -0.76 5.97
CA PHE A 59 2.68 0.15 5.57
C PHE A 59 1.46 -0.67 5.19
N SER A 60 0.44 -0.67 6.07
CA SER A 60 -0.75 -1.49 5.85
C SER A 60 -1.61 -0.89 4.75
N LYS A 61 -2.02 0.37 4.86
CA LYS A 61 -2.84 1.07 3.86
C LYS A 61 -2.96 2.56 4.20
N THR A 62 -3.71 3.28 3.40
CA THR A 62 -4.25 4.60 3.72
C THR A 62 -5.77 4.54 3.84
N ASN A 63 -6.32 5.25 4.82
CA ASN A 63 -7.75 5.55 4.92
C ASN A 63 -7.98 7.00 4.49
N GLU A 64 -8.97 7.22 3.65
CA GLU A 64 -9.29 8.51 3.09
C GLU A 64 -10.68 8.98 3.55
N LYS A 65 -10.79 10.28 3.83
CA LYS A 65 -12.05 10.94 4.15
C LYS A 65 -12.10 12.31 3.48
N ILE A 66 -13.18 12.58 2.76
CA ILE A 66 -13.44 13.89 2.16
C ILE A 66 -14.42 14.66 3.05
N VAL A 67 -14.12 15.91 3.32
CA VAL A 67 -14.97 16.83 4.08
C VAL A 67 -15.27 18.05 3.21
N THR A 68 -16.55 18.27 2.93
CA THR A 68 -17.08 19.46 2.29
C THR A 68 -17.82 20.30 3.35
N ASP A 69 -18.32 21.46 2.99
CA ASP A 69 -19.14 22.28 3.92
C ASP A 69 -20.43 21.57 4.35
N SER A 70 -20.96 20.70 3.50
CA SER A 70 -22.27 20.06 3.70
C SER A 70 -22.20 18.57 4.07
N HIS A 71 -21.15 17.87 3.69
CA HIS A 71 -21.06 16.40 3.82
C HIS A 71 -19.66 15.93 4.23
N THR A 72 -19.64 14.75 4.82
CA THR A 72 -18.41 13.97 5.05
C THR A 72 -18.56 12.62 4.37
N TYR A 73 -17.59 12.26 3.52
CA TYR A 73 -17.51 10.98 2.82
C TYR A 73 -16.33 10.20 3.39
N ASP A 74 -16.61 9.11 4.11
CA ASP A 74 -15.58 8.18 4.57
C ASP A 74 -15.37 7.12 3.50
N LEU A 75 -14.22 7.17 2.83
CA LEU A 75 -13.87 6.25 1.75
C LEU A 75 -13.18 4.98 2.27
N SER A 76 -12.95 4.89 3.58
CA SER A 76 -12.30 3.73 4.17
C SER A 76 -13.20 2.50 4.16
N SER A 77 -12.60 1.35 3.87
CA SER A 77 -13.25 0.05 3.93
C SER A 77 -12.44 -0.82 4.90
N ASP A 78 -12.70 -0.68 6.21
CA ASP A 78 -12.09 -1.50 7.24
C ASP A 78 -13.11 -2.50 7.78
N GLN A 79 -12.68 -3.72 8.02
CA GLN A 79 -13.47 -4.69 8.79
C GLN A 79 -12.94 -4.74 10.22
N PHE A 80 -13.86 -4.75 11.18
CA PHE A 80 -13.57 -4.80 12.60
C PHE A 80 -14.14 -6.08 13.21
N LYS A 81 -13.63 -6.42 14.38
CA LYS A 81 -14.05 -7.57 15.17
C LYS A 81 -15.56 -7.78 15.16
N GLY A 82 -15.97 -9.02 14.83
CA GLY A 82 -17.39 -9.40 14.71
C GLY A 82 -18.01 -9.06 13.36
N GLY A 83 -17.21 -8.78 12.33
CA GLY A 83 -17.67 -8.56 10.96
C GLY A 83 -18.31 -7.19 10.71
N ARG A 84 -18.22 -6.25 11.66
CA ARG A 84 -18.61 -4.85 11.44
C ARG A 84 -17.60 -4.23 10.47
N HIS A 85 -18.05 -3.46 9.51
CA HIS A 85 -17.17 -2.77 8.54
C HIS A 85 -17.60 -1.33 8.32
N THR A 86 -16.68 -0.50 7.83
CA THR A 86 -16.97 0.80 7.24
C THR A 86 -17.42 0.65 5.80
N ASP A 87 -18.22 1.59 5.30
CA ASP A 87 -18.94 1.45 4.04
C ASP A 87 -18.25 2.18 2.85
N GLY A 88 -16.93 2.35 2.89
CA GLY A 88 -16.18 3.02 1.82
C GLY A 88 -16.34 2.36 0.45
N ILE A 89 -16.63 1.06 0.41
CA ILE A 89 -16.88 0.33 -0.83
C ILE A 89 -18.01 0.95 -1.67
N GLN A 90 -19.00 1.61 -1.05
CA GLN A 90 -20.10 2.25 -1.77
C GLN A 90 -19.64 3.36 -2.71
N TYR A 91 -18.47 3.96 -2.46
CA TYR A 91 -17.88 5.01 -3.28
C TYR A 91 -16.93 4.47 -4.35
N ILE A 92 -16.59 3.18 -4.35
CA ILE A 92 -15.73 2.58 -5.37
C ILE A 92 -16.54 2.31 -6.63
N SER A 93 -16.36 3.13 -7.65
CA SER A 93 -17.02 2.97 -8.94
C SER A 93 -16.29 2.01 -9.87
N ASP A 94 -14.96 1.91 -9.72
CA ASP A 94 -14.12 1.05 -10.56
C ASP A 94 -12.86 0.57 -9.83
N PHE A 95 -12.42 -0.64 -10.19
CA PHE A 95 -11.15 -1.22 -9.76
C PHE A 95 -10.42 -1.75 -10.98
N THR A 96 -9.19 -1.30 -11.19
CA THR A 96 -8.35 -1.72 -12.30
C THR A 96 -7.04 -2.33 -11.81
N TYR A 97 -6.63 -3.42 -12.47
CA TYR A 97 -5.31 -4.01 -12.34
C TYR A 97 -4.69 -4.19 -13.73
N ASP A 98 -3.63 -3.45 -14.02
CA ASP A 98 -2.92 -3.46 -15.32
C ASP A 98 -1.38 -3.54 -15.19
N GLY A 99 -0.90 -4.01 -14.07
CA GLY A 99 0.51 -3.99 -13.62
C GLY A 99 0.68 -3.06 -12.43
N THR A 100 -0.28 -2.19 -12.21
CA THR A 100 -0.49 -1.37 -11.03
C THR A 100 -1.92 -1.55 -10.55
N ILE A 101 -2.23 -1.05 -9.36
CA ILE A 101 -3.59 -1.08 -8.81
C ILE A 101 -4.17 0.32 -8.87
N CYS A 102 -5.42 0.43 -9.33
CA CYS A 102 -6.16 1.68 -9.30
C CYS A 102 -7.58 1.46 -8.76
N PHE A 103 -7.92 2.20 -7.71
CA PHE A 103 -9.28 2.36 -7.22
C PHE A 103 -9.82 3.71 -7.68
N THR A 104 -11.00 3.72 -8.27
CA THR A 104 -11.71 4.97 -8.59
C THR A 104 -12.86 5.15 -7.61
N TYR A 105 -12.81 6.24 -6.86
CA TYR A 105 -13.86 6.64 -5.92
C TYR A 105 -14.68 7.79 -6.51
N GLU A 106 -16.00 7.73 -6.33
CA GLU A 106 -16.92 8.81 -6.65
C GLU A 106 -17.69 9.21 -5.38
N ALA A 107 -17.45 10.42 -4.89
CA ALA A 107 -18.03 10.95 -3.65
C ALA A 107 -18.56 12.36 -3.89
N GLY A 108 -19.88 12.49 -4.11
CA GLY A 108 -20.51 13.74 -4.54
C GLY A 108 -19.94 14.19 -5.89
N ASP A 109 -19.43 15.43 -5.93
CA ASP A 109 -18.81 16.02 -7.12
C ASP A 109 -17.29 15.77 -7.22
N ILE A 110 -16.74 14.88 -6.36
CA ILE A 110 -15.32 14.60 -6.30
C ILE A 110 -15.07 13.18 -6.81
N THR A 111 -14.15 13.06 -7.77
CA THR A 111 -13.60 11.77 -8.22
C THR A 111 -12.15 11.66 -7.79
N ILE A 112 -11.79 10.55 -7.14
CA ILE A 112 -10.42 10.22 -6.77
C ILE A 112 -10.01 8.92 -7.43
N LYS A 113 -8.89 8.95 -8.20
CA LYS A 113 -8.19 7.74 -8.60
C LYS A 113 -6.98 7.56 -7.68
N LYS A 114 -7.00 6.47 -6.94
CA LYS A 114 -5.93 6.06 -6.03
C LYS A 114 -5.15 4.92 -6.65
N HIS A 115 -3.93 5.22 -7.07
CA HIS A 115 -3.01 4.26 -7.65
C HIS A 115 -2.04 3.73 -6.59
N ILE A 116 -1.72 2.44 -6.65
CA ILE A 116 -0.74 1.80 -5.79
C ILE A 116 0.30 1.12 -6.68
N ALA A 117 1.57 1.38 -6.42
CA ALA A 117 2.71 0.80 -7.13
C ALA A 117 3.87 0.50 -6.18
N LEU A 118 4.73 -0.41 -6.58
CA LEU A 118 5.99 -0.71 -5.92
C LEU A 118 7.17 -0.38 -6.84
N ALA A 119 8.23 0.18 -6.27
CA ALA A 119 9.47 0.36 -7.01
C ALA A 119 10.19 -0.98 -7.17
N GLN A 120 10.47 -1.39 -8.40
CA GLN A 120 11.23 -2.61 -8.68
C GLN A 120 12.64 -2.54 -8.09
N GLY A 121 13.07 -3.62 -7.42
CA GLY A 121 14.36 -3.73 -6.76
C GLY A 121 14.50 -2.88 -5.48
N LYS A 122 13.40 -2.35 -4.91
CA LYS A 122 13.41 -1.54 -3.69
C LYS A 122 12.23 -1.88 -2.77
N ASN A 123 12.44 -1.74 -1.45
CA ASN A 123 11.37 -1.77 -0.46
C ASN A 123 10.72 -0.37 -0.36
N LEU A 124 10.05 0.05 -1.42
CA LEU A 124 9.42 1.35 -1.57
C LEU A 124 8.05 1.18 -2.21
N ALA A 125 7.02 1.69 -1.54
CA ALA A 125 5.65 1.79 -2.04
C ALA A 125 5.30 3.25 -2.37
N ALA A 126 4.54 3.44 -3.44
CA ALA A 126 3.99 4.71 -3.86
C ALA A 126 2.46 4.62 -3.93
N VAL A 127 1.78 5.63 -3.39
CA VAL A 127 0.34 5.84 -3.56
C VAL A 127 0.16 7.21 -4.22
N ALA A 128 -0.36 7.20 -5.44
CA ALA A 128 -0.58 8.39 -6.24
C ALA A 128 -2.08 8.67 -6.37
N TYR A 129 -2.48 9.89 -6.11
CA TYR A 129 -3.88 10.33 -6.19
C TYR A 129 -4.06 11.32 -7.33
N GLU A 130 -4.94 11.00 -8.27
CA GLU A 130 -5.52 11.96 -9.21
C GLU A 130 -6.88 12.38 -8.65
N ILE A 131 -7.03 13.66 -8.35
CA ILE A 131 -8.23 14.21 -7.72
C ILE A 131 -8.86 15.18 -8.68
N GLN A 132 -10.14 14.98 -8.99
CA GLN A 132 -10.96 15.89 -9.78
C GLN A 132 -12.12 16.38 -8.91
N ASN A 133 -12.18 17.67 -8.64
CA ASN A 133 -13.30 18.30 -7.94
C ASN A 133 -14.13 19.14 -8.92
N LYS A 134 -15.41 18.81 -9.08
CA LYS A 134 -16.35 19.57 -9.90
C LYS A 134 -17.30 20.44 -9.06
N GLY A 135 -17.17 20.35 -7.72
CA GLY A 135 -18.02 21.03 -6.75
C GLY A 135 -17.28 22.12 -5.98
N GLU A 136 -17.70 22.31 -4.74
CA GLU A 136 -17.15 23.29 -3.79
C GLU A 136 -15.75 22.91 -3.28
N ALA A 137 -15.03 23.88 -2.71
CA ALA A 137 -13.75 23.63 -2.06
C ALA A 137 -13.94 22.63 -0.90
N SER A 138 -13.02 21.72 -0.77
CA SER A 138 -13.14 20.58 0.15
C SER A 138 -11.78 20.24 0.76
N LYS A 139 -11.76 19.35 1.74
CA LYS A 139 -10.53 18.80 2.33
C LYS A 139 -10.51 17.29 2.18
N LEU A 140 -9.37 16.76 1.78
CA LEU A 140 -9.06 15.33 1.86
C LEU A 140 -8.19 15.08 3.09
N PHE A 141 -8.63 14.19 3.95
CA PHE A 141 -7.84 13.66 5.05
C PHE A 141 -7.35 12.26 4.68
N ILE A 142 -6.05 12.04 4.82
CA ILE A 142 -5.41 10.74 4.58
C ILE A 142 -4.80 10.28 5.90
N THR A 143 -5.22 9.12 6.38
CA THR A 143 -4.66 8.46 7.56
C THR A 143 -3.80 7.29 7.12
N PRO A 144 -2.47 7.36 7.21
CA PRO A 144 -1.61 6.20 6.97
C PRO A 144 -1.68 5.23 8.14
N LEU A 145 -1.94 3.97 7.86
CA LEU A 145 -1.93 2.87 8.80
C LEU A 145 -0.56 2.19 8.76
N MET A 146 0.25 2.43 9.78
CA MET A 146 1.63 1.96 9.87
C MET A 146 1.73 0.71 10.73
N ASN A 147 2.69 -0.14 10.41
CA ASN A 147 2.97 -1.37 11.13
C ASN A 147 4.47 -1.66 11.15
N PHE A 148 4.91 -2.58 11.98
CA PHE A 148 6.19 -3.26 11.85
C PHE A 148 6.08 -4.62 12.52
N ARG A 149 5.68 -5.60 11.77
CA ARG A 149 5.50 -6.98 12.21
C ARG A 149 5.88 -7.96 11.12
N GLU A 150 6.26 -9.15 11.51
CA GLU A 150 6.37 -10.25 10.56
C GLU A 150 5.00 -10.45 9.85
N HIS A 151 5.02 -10.73 8.55
CA HIS A 151 3.83 -10.63 7.71
C HIS A 151 2.74 -11.66 8.00
N SER A 152 3.06 -12.76 8.68
CA SER A 152 2.10 -13.78 9.11
C SER A 152 1.54 -13.53 10.51
N GLU A 153 2.09 -12.58 11.26
CA GLU A 153 1.67 -12.26 12.62
C GLU A 153 0.65 -11.12 12.66
N SER A 154 0.09 -10.87 13.83
CA SER A 154 -0.78 -9.73 14.14
C SER A 154 -0.11 -8.80 15.14
N SER A 155 -0.44 -7.51 15.07
CA SER A 155 0.05 -6.51 16.01
C SER A 155 -0.92 -6.25 17.15
N THR A 156 -0.37 -5.81 18.26
CA THR A 156 -1.07 -5.22 19.40
C THR A 156 -0.52 -3.82 19.66
N VAL A 157 -1.22 -3.01 20.47
CA VAL A 157 -0.71 -1.70 20.90
C VAL A 157 0.68 -1.82 21.55
N ASP A 158 0.95 -2.92 22.26
CA ASP A 158 2.22 -3.13 22.93
C ASP A 158 3.35 -3.52 21.97
N SER A 159 3.07 -4.20 20.89
CA SER A 159 4.07 -4.52 19.86
C SER A 159 4.38 -3.32 18.94
N LEU A 160 3.45 -2.36 18.81
CA LEU A 160 3.59 -1.17 17.94
C LEU A 160 4.20 0.01 18.73
N LYS A 161 5.42 -0.15 19.23
CA LYS A 161 6.15 0.92 19.91
C LYS A 161 7.23 1.48 18.98
N PHE A 162 7.09 2.76 18.65
CA PHE A 162 7.99 3.47 17.76
C PHE A 162 8.61 4.69 18.46
N GLU A 163 9.85 5.04 18.09
CA GLU A 163 10.32 6.41 18.14
C GLU A 163 9.80 7.12 16.89
N VAL A 164 9.10 8.24 17.07
CA VAL A 164 8.48 9.00 15.98
C VAL A 164 9.25 10.28 15.77
N GLN A 165 9.72 10.50 14.56
CA GLN A 165 10.42 11.72 14.17
C GLN A 165 9.58 12.46 13.14
N LYS A 166 8.86 13.51 13.58
CA LYS A 166 8.05 14.38 12.70
C LYS A 166 8.95 15.21 11.80
N GLN A 167 8.54 15.37 10.56
CA GLN A 167 9.16 16.22 9.54
C GLN A 167 8.10 17.16 8.96
N GLU A 168 8.49 18.12 8.17
CA GLU A 168 7.56 19.09 7.58
C GLU A 168 6.49 18.42 6.69
N HIS A 169 6.91 17.47 5.85
CA HIS A 169 6.04 16.76 4.91
C HIS A 169 6.12 15.24 5.06
N GLY A 170 6.20 14.75 6.29
CA GLY A 170 6.29 13.34 6.56
C GLY A 170 6.69 13.02 8.00
N PHE A 171 6.98 11.76 8.23
CA PHE A 171 7.54 11.30 9.51
C PHE A 171 8.33 10.02 9.31
N SER A 172 9.19 9.72 10.25
CA SER A 172 9.93 8.47 10.33
C SER A 172 9.55 7.71 11.59
N LEU A 173 9.55 6.40 11.51
CA LEU A 173 9.24 5.48 12.59
C LEU A 173 10.43 4.53 12.79
N ILE A 174 11.01 4.52 13.99
CA ILE A 174 12.04 3.56 14.38
C ILE A 174 11.37 2.55 15.32
N PRO A 175 11.22 1.28 14.91
CA PRO A 175 10.59 0.26 15.76
C PRO A 175 11.49 -0.04 16.96
N LYS A 176 10.96 0.04 18.19
CA LYS A 176 11.77 -0.17 19.41
C LYS A 176 12.26 -1.60 19.60
N ALA A 177 11.57 -2.58 19.01
CA ALA A 177 11.96 -3.98 19.05
C ALA A 177 13.02 -4.35 17.99
N HIS A 178 13.19 -3.50 16.97
CA HIS A 178 14.08 -3.66 15.83
C HIS A 178 14.64 -2.29 15.45
N ASP A 179 15.50 -1.75 16.29
CA ASP A 179 16.04 -0.41 16.19
C ASP A 179 17.18 -0.27 15.15
N ASP A 180 17.37 -1.29 14.32
CA ASP A 180 18.28 -1.32 13.18
C ASP A 180 17.65 -0.84 11.87
N HIS A 181 16.34 -0.57 11.87
CA HIS A 181 15.59 -0.13 10.69
C HIS A 181 14.77 1.14 10.97
N CYS A 182 14.49 1.87 9.90
CA CYS A 182 13.69 3.09 9.92
C CYS A 182 12.67 3.03 8.77
N ILE A 183 11.38 3.16 9.09
CA ILE A 183 10.32 3.35 8.11
C ILE A 183 10.17 4.85 7.89
N ARG A 184 10.18 5.28 6.64
CA ARG A 184 9.96 6.68 6.28
C ARG A 184 8.69 6.80 5.46
N ILE A 185 7.86 7.78 5.78
CA ILE A 185 6.70 8.13 4.97
C ILE A 185 6.72 9.62 4.66
N ALA A 186 6.44 9.97 3.43
CA ALA A 186 6.45 11.33 2.92
C ALA A 186 5.22 11.62 2.07
N PHE A 187 4.84 12.89 2.05
CA PHE A 187 3.68 13.43 1.34
C PHE A 187 4.10 14.59 0.46
N SER A 188 3.51 14.73 -0.72
CA SER A 188 3.84 15.83 -1.65
C SER A 188 3.34 17.21 -1.20
N GLY A 189 2.71 17.29 -0.05
CA GLY A 189 2.18 18.52 0.55
C GLY A 189 1.21 18.19 1.67
N GLY A 190 0.31 19.15 1.96
CA GLY A 190 -0.67 19.01 3.02
C GLY A 190 -0.13 19.35 4.41
N GLU A 191 -1.00 19.34 5.40
CA GLU A 191 -0.69 19.61 6.80
C GLU A 191 -0.75 18.32 7.61
N LEU A 192 0.30 18.03 8.38
CA LEU A 192 0.35 16.91 9.32
C LEU A 192 -0.35 17.29 10.63
N ILE A 193 -1.49 16.66 10.87
CA ILE A 193 -2.30 16.82 12.08
C ILE A 193 -2.05 15.63 12.99
N GLU A 194 -1.51 15.88 14.18
CA GLU A 194 -1.28 14.83 15.17
C GLU A 194 -2.62 14.29 15.68
N ARG A 195 -2.73 12.97 15.75
CA ARG A 195 -3.92 12.28 16.24
C ARG A 195 -3.85 12.07 17.74
N ASP A 196 -4.98 12.29 18.41
CA ASP A 196 -5.15 11.95 19.84
C ASP A 196 -5.20 10.43 20.02
N ASP A 197 -5.98 9.74 19.20
CA ASP A 197 -6.04 8.27 19.13
C ASP A 197 -5.09 7.77 18.03
N LYS A 198 -3.91 7.33 18.46
CA LYS A 198 -2.82 6.92 17.56
C LYS A 198 -2.89 5.46 17.14
N TYR A 199 -3.94 4.73 17.53
CA TYR A 199 -4.09 3.34 17.17
C TYR A 199 -5.48 3.06 16.60
N ILE A 200 -5.52 2.28 15.53
CA ILE A 200 -6.74 1.67 15.01
C ILE A 200 -6.60 0.19 15.25
N CYS A 201 -7.38 -0.33 16.20
CA CYS A 201 -7.33 -1.73 16.63
C CYS A 201 -8.62 -2.48 16.30
N ASP A 202 -8.65 -3.76 16.67
CA ASP A 202 -9.73 -4.67 16.32
C ASP A 202 -9.98 -4.80 14.80
N LEU A 203 -8.98 -4.47 13.98
CA LEU A 203 -9.01 -4.75 12.54
C LEU A 203 -9.05 -6.26 12.33
N GLU A 204 -10.07 -6.74 11.61
CA GLU A 204 -10.32 -8.18 11.46
C GLU A 204 -10.01 -8.64 10.03
N ALA A 205 -9.06 -9.54 9.91
CA ALA A 205 -8.73 -10.24 8.69
C ALA A 205 -9.70 -11.43 8.49
N GLN A 206 -10.72 -11.26 7.64
CA GLN A 206 -11.80 -12.24 7.48
C GLN A 206 -11.30 -13.63 7.07
N THR A 207 -10.28 -13.69 6.21
CA THR A 207 -9.76 -14.99 5.77
C THR A 207 -9.07 -15.75 6.91
N GLU A 208 -8.41 -15.05 7.82
CA GLU A 208 -7.82 -15.68 9.00
C GLU A 208 -8.91 -16.21 9.94
N VAL A 209 -9.97 -15.44 10.13
CA VAL A 209 -11.15 -15.90 10.90
C VAL A 209 -11.80 -17.12 10.26
N ASP A 210 -11.98 -17.13 8.94
CA ASP A 210 -12.52 -18.27 8.20
C ASP A 210 -11.64 -19.53 8.33
N ASN A 211 -10.33 -19.36 8.51
CA ASN A 211 -9.35 -20.44 8.71
C ASN A 211 -9.14 -20.81 10.19
N GLU A 212 -9.91 -20.23 11.10
CA GLU A 212 -9.84 -20.48 12.55
C GLU A 212 -8.47 -20.10 13.16
N VAL A 213 -7.78 -19.11 12.58
CA VAL A 213 -6.52 -18.56 13.11
C VAL A 213 -6.71 -17.13 13.60
N PRO A 214 -5.83 -16.62 14.50
CA PRO A 214 -5.90 -15.24 14.96
C PRO A 214 -5.86 -14.25 13.78
N GLY A 215 -6.84 -13.37 13.68
CA GLY A 215 -6.98 -12.41 12.58
C GLY A 215 -7.27 -10.98 13.04
N LEU A 216 -7.08 -10.68 14.33
CA LEU A 216 -7.25 -9.31 14.84
C LEU A 216 -5.90 -8.60 14.85
N ASP A 217 -5.87 -7.42 14.27
CA ASP A 217 -4.68 -6.61 14.12
C ASP A 217 -4.89 -5.18 14.65
N CYS A 218 -3.80 -4.48 14.90
CA CYS A 218 -3.75 -3.06 15.20
C CYS A 218 -2.82 -2.37 14.19
N ALA A 219 -3.09 -1.09 13.91
CA ALA A 219 -2.22 -0.21 13.15
C ALA A 219 -1.88 1.04 13.95
N PHE A 220 -0.67 1.55 13.79
CA PHE A 220 -0.22 2.80 14.38
C PHE A 220 -0.44 3.95 13.40
N CYS A 221 -1.16 4.98 13.81
CA CYS A 221 -1.60 6.10 12.98
C CYS A 221 -1.29 7.42 13.70
N PRO A 222 -0.02 7.88 13.72
CA PRO A 222 0.36 9.03 14.54
C PRO A 222 -0.18 10.36 14.01
N TYR A 223 -0.43 10.45 12.69
CA TYR A 223 -0.88 11.67 12.03
C TYR A 223 -1.94 11.39 10.99
N ASP A 224 -2.84 12.35 10.80
CA ASP A 224 -3.61 12.54 9.57
C ASP A 224 -2.90 13.57 8.69
N VAL A 225 -3.07 13.47 7.38
CA VAL A 225 -2.63 14.50 6.43
C VAL A 225 -3.87 15.20 5.88
N SER A 226 -3.96 16.51 6.08
CA SER A 226 -5.03 17.36 5.53
C SER A 226 -4.56 18.02 4.23
N VAL A 227 -5.29 17.79 3.16
CA VAL A 227 -5.02 18.30 1.82
C VAL A 227 -6.20 19.15 1.36
N ASP A 228 -5.96 20.41 1.00
CA ASP A 228 -7.00 21.26 0.43
C ASP A 228 -7.28 20.86 -1.02
N ILE A 229 -8.55 20.70 -1.36
CA ILE A 229 -9.02 20.42 -2.72
C ILE A 229 -9.77 21.65 -3.20
N PRO A 230 -9.20 22.48 -4.09
CA PRO A 230 -9.86 23.69 -4.59
C PRO A 230 -11.14 23.37 -5.36
N ALA A 231 -12.07 24.31 -5.35
CA ALA A 231 -13.33 24.21 -6.09
C ALA A 231 -13.08 24.20 -7.61
N GLY A 232 -13.68 23.25 -8.31
CA GLY A 232 -13.64 23.18 -9.77
C GLY A 232 -12.28 22.77 -10.36
N GLU A 233 -11.32 22.33 -9.55
CA GLU A 233 -9.96 22.03 -10.00
C GLU A 233 -9.66 20.52 -10.01
N SER A 234 -8.59 20.19 -10.74
CA SER A 234 -7.94 18.87 -10.68
C SER A 234 -6.55 19.02 -10.09
N MET A 235 -6.14 18.06 -9.28
CA MET A 235 -4.82 18.06 -8.65
C MET A 235 -4.25 16.65 -8.51
N HIS A 236 -2.95 16.59 -8.35
CA HIS A 236 -2.22 15.39 -7.99
C HIS A 236 -1.75 15.47 -6.53
N PHE A 237 -1.75 14.33 -5.85
CA PHE A 237 -1.16 14.19 -4.53
C PHE A 237 -0.44 12.86 -4.42
N SER A 238 0.68 12.83 -3.72
CA SER A 238 1.56 11.67 -3.66
C SER A 238 1.91 11.30 -2.22
N VAL A 239 1.92 10.00 -1.95
CA VAL A 239 2.44 9.40 -0.72
C VAL A 239 3.49 8.38 -1.10
N MET A 240 4.64 8.41 -0.44
CA MET A 240 5.69 7.41 -0.59
C MET A 240 6.08 6.86 0.77
N CYS A 241 6.26 5.54 0.85
CA CYS A 241 6.72 4.87 2.07
C CYS A 241 7.83 3.89 1.73
N ASP A 242 8.95 3.97 2.43
CA ASP A 242 10.04 3.02 2.32
C ASP A 242 10.52 2.54 3.71
N ILE A 243 11.38 1.55 3.69
CA ILE A 243 12.16 1.12 4.86
C ILE A 243 13.63 1.03 4.49
N VAL A 244 14.46 1.57 5.37
CA VAL A 244 15.91 1.63 5.20
C VAL A 244 16.62 1.22 6.49
N PRO A 245 17.90 0.81 6.44
CA PRO A 245 18.72 0.68 7.65
C PRO A 245 18.74 1.99 8.43
N LEU A 246 18.77 1.92 9.76
CA LEU A 246 18.72 3.12 10.63
C LEU A 246 19.84 4.11 10.32
N GLU A 247 21.04 3.64 10.00
CA GLU A 247 22.18 4.48 9.58
C GLU A 247 21.87 5.37 8.38
N ALA A 248 21.00 4.92 7.46
CA ALA A 248 20.52 5.70 6.32
C ALA A 248 19.39 6.68 6.69
N CYS A 249 18.84 6.61 7.90
CA CYS A 249 17.81 7.51 8.42
C CYS A 249 18.41 8.61 9.33
N ASN A 250 19.64 8.48 9.77
CA ASN A 250 20.28 9.43 10.67
C ASN A 250 20.51 10.79 9.99
N GLY A 251 20.30 11.86 10.77
CA GLY A 251 20.43 13.25 10.30
C GLY A 251 19.28 13.71 9.41
N ASN A 252 19.61 14.39 8.30
CA ASN A 252 18.62 15.00 7.40
C ASN A 252 18.03 14.02 6.35
N ALA A 253 18.34 12.73 6.41
CA ALA A 253 17.97 11.78 5.35
C ALA A 253 16.44 11.59 5.22
N GLY A 254 15.72 11.54 6.36
CA GLY A 254 14.26 11.51 6.34
C GLY A 254 13.66 12.81 5.81
N SER A 255 14.21 13.95 6.22
CA SER A 255 13.81 15.26 5.69
C SER A 255 14.14 15.42 4.20
N ALA A 256 15.25 14.85 3.72
CA ALA A 256 15.61 14.86 2.30
C ALA A 256 14.63 14.02 1.47
N PHE A 257 14.21 12.86 1.97
CA PHE A 257 13.19 12.01 1.33
C PHE A 257 11.86 12.76 1.18
N ALA A 258 11.38 13.39 2.25
CA ALA A 258 10.15 14.20 2.21
C ALA A 258 10.29 15.42 1.29
N LYS A 259 11.41 16.16 1.37
CA LYS A 259 11.66 17.32 0.50
C LYS A 259 11.72 16.96 -0.97
N HIS A 260 12.30 15.81 -1.31
CA HIS A 260 12.33 15.35 -2.70
C HIS A 260 10.91 15.18 -3.24
N LEU A 261 10.03 14.51 -2.50
CA LEU A 261 8.65 14.32 -2.93
C LEU A 261 7.86 15.64 -3.06
N VAL A 262 8.12 16.62 -2.19
CA VAL A 262 7.47 17.94 -2.28
C VAL A 262 7.97 18.74 -3.48
N SER A 263 9.29 18.68 -3.76
CA SER A 263 9.88 19.37 -4.92
C SER A 263 9.48 18.72 -6.25
N ASP A 264 9.13 17.44 -6.21
CA ASP A 264 8.72 16.65 -7.36
C ASP A 264 7.48 15.80 -7.01
N ASN A 265 6.31 16.43 -7.06
CA ASN A 265 5.02 15.77 -6.82
C ASN A 265 4.76 14.59 -7.77
N GLU A 266 5.46 14.55 -8.91
CA GLU A 266 5.35 13.47 -9.88
C GLU A 266 6.15 12.21 -9.49
N SER A 267 6.97 12.26 -8.42
CA SER A 267 7.81 11.12 -8.02
C SER A 267 7.04 9.82 -7.81
N ALA A 268 5.85 9.85 -7.18
CA ALA A 268 5.01 8.66 -7.05
C ALA A 268 4.43 8.21 -8.40
N PHE A 269 4.10 9.16 -9.27
CA PHE A 269 3.63 8.88 -10.63
C PHE A 269 4.76 8.34 -11.51
N GLU A 270 6.02 8.72 -11.27
CA GLU A 270 7.18 8.11 -11.94
C GLU A 270 7.35 6.65 -11.57
N ILE A 271 7.16 6.29 -10.29
CA ILE A 271 7.17 4.89 -9.86
C ILE A 271 6.03 4.12 -10.52
N LEU A 272 4.85 4.72 -10.60
CA LEU A 272 3.69 4.15 -11.30
C LEU A 272 4.02 3.88 -12.78
N ARG A 273 4.55 4.88 -13.50
CA ARG A 273 4.97 4.75 -14.90
C ARG A 273 6.05 3.67 -15.07
N ALA A 274 7.08 3.70 -14.21
CA ALA A 274 8.16 2.71 -14.26
C ALA A 274 7.66 1.27 -14.05
N GLN A 275 6.66 1.07 -13.19
CA GLN A 275 6.03 -0.24 -12.98
C GLN A 275 5.24 -0.69 -14.22
N LEU A 276 4.53 0.22 -14.89
CA LEU A 276 3.82 -0.06 -16.14
C LEU A 276 4.81 -0.37 -17.27
N ASP A 277 5.85 0.45 -17.42
CA ASP A 277 6.91 0.24 -18.42
C ASP A 277 7.62 -1.11 -18.21
N TYR A 278 7.90 -1.48 -16.96
CA TYR A 278 8.46 -2.79 -16.62
C TYR A 278 7.54 -3.93 -17.07
N THR A 279 6.25 -3.80 -16.82
CA THR A 279 5.25 -4.80 -17.22
C THR A 279 5.16 -4.92 -18.73
N ASP A 280 5.14 -3.80 -19.45
CA ASP A 280 5.10 -3.77 -20.91
C ASP A 280 6.36 -4.38 -21.54
N GLU A 281 7.54 -4.07 -20.99
CA GLU A 281 8.81 -4.66 -21.47
C GLU A 281 8.86 -6.17 -21.16
N LEU A 282 8.35 -6.63 -20.03
CA LEU A 282 8.23 -8.04 -19.71
C LEU A 282 7.35 -8.77 -20.74
N ILE A 283 6.19 -8.22 -21.06
CA ILE A 283 5.28 -8.76 -22.07
C ILE A 283 5.96 -8.82 -23.42
N LYS A 284 6.60 -7.73 -23.84
CA LYS A 284 7.33 -7.66 -25.11
C LYS A 284 8.46 -8.69 -25.20
N ARG A 285 9.23 -8.87 -24.13
CA ARG A 285 10.32 -9.87 -24.06
C ARG A 285 9.83 -11.31 -24.11
N SER A 286 8.61 -11.57 -23.60
CA SER A 286 8.01 -12.90 -23.64
C SER A 286 7.71 -13.38 -25.07
N GLY A 287 7.49 -12.45 -25.99
CA GLY A 287 7.10 -12.73 -27.38
C GLY A 287 5.68 -13.26 -27.53
N PHE A 288 4.91 -13.39 -26.45
CA PHE A 288 3.53 -13.85 -26.51
C PHE A 288 2.59 -12.72 -26.92
N THR A 289 1.60 -13.08 -27.78
CA THR A 289 0.54 -12.17 -28.22
C THR A 289 -0.86 -12.64 -27.81
N ASP A 290 -0.97 -13.90 -27.40
CA ASP A 290 -2.19 -14.47 -26.86
C ASP A 290 -2.46 -13.90 -25.46
N ASP A 291 -3.70 -13.43 -25.20
CA ASP A 291 -4.08 -12.75 -23.97
C ASP A 291 -3.86 -13.63 -22.71
N PHE A 292 -4.10 -14.94 -22.81
CA PHE A 292 -3.90 -15.84 -21.69
C PHE A 292 -2.41 -16.04 -21.40
N ALA A 293 -1.57 -16.23 -22.43
CA ALA A 293 -0.13 -16.37 -22.28
C ALA A 293 0.52 -15.08 -21.72
N VAL A 294 0.05 -13.91 -22.16
CA VAL A 294 0.47 -12.60 -21.62
C VAL A 294 0.15 -12.50 -20.13
N LYS A 295 -1.08 -12.87 -19.73
CA LYS A 295 -1.49 -12.88 -18.31
C LYS A 295 -0.65 -13.83 -17.47
N LEU A 296 -0.36 -15.02 -17.99
CA LEU A 296 0.53 -15.99 -17.31
C LEU A 296 1.95 -15.47 -17.17
N THR A 297 2.49 -14.76 -18.18
CA THR A 297 3.81 -14.16 -18.11
C THR A 297 3.90 -13.16 -16.96
N VAL A 298 2.94 -12.25 -16.85
CA VAL A 298 2.89 -11.27 -15.76
C VAL A 298 2.71 -11.95 -14.39
N ALA A 299 1.83 -12.95 -14.31
CA ALA A 299 1.62 -13.70 -13.07
C ALA A 299 2.87 -14.49 -12.65
N ALA A 300 3.55 -15.16 -13.58
CA ALA A 300 4.78 -15.91 -13.31
C ALA A 300 5.91 -15.01 -12.82
N ASN A 301 6.03 -13.81 -13.38
CA ASN A 301 7.06 -12.86 -12.96
C ASN A 301 6.92 -12.44 -11.48
N GLN A 302 5.74 -12.50 -10.91
CA GLN A 302 5.54 -12.19 -9.48
C GLN A 302 6.24 -13.18 -8.55
N PHE A 303 6.60 -14.36 -9.03
CA PHE A 303 7.33 -15.36 -8.27
C PHE A 303 8.85 -15.27 -8.42
N ILE A 304 9.35 -14.41 -9.31
CA ILE A 304 10.79 -14.20 -9.47
C ILE A 304 11.26 -13.15 -8.47
N ALA A 305 12.30 -13.51 -7.72
CA ALA A 305 12.89 -12.60 -6.74
C ALA A 305 14.42 -12.71 -6.74
N HIS A 306 15.10 -11.59 -6.51
CA HIS A 306 16.53 -11.58 -6.29
C HIS A 306 16.87 -12.16 -4.91
N ARG A 307 17.83 -13.09 -4.86
CA ARG A 307 18.36 -13.64 -3.61
C ARG A 307 19.67 -12.95 -3.26
N GLN A 308 19.63 -12.09 -2.24
CA GLN A 308 20.78 -11.32 -1.79
C GLN A 308 22.00 -12.18 -1.44
N SER A 309 21.79 -13.33 -0.79
CA SER A 309 22.88 -14.21 -0.32
C SER A 309 23.68 -14.87 -1.43
N THR A 310 23.12 -15.00 -2.65
CA THR A 310 23.78 -15.62 -3.80
C THR A 310 24.08 -14.63 -4.91
N GLY A 311 23.38 -13.48 -4.94
CA GLY A 311 23.45 -12.50 -6.02
C GLY A 311 22.73 -12.92 -7.30
N TYR A 312 21.90 -13.99 -7.26
CA TYR A 312 21.14 -14.51 -8.40
C TYR A 312 19.64 -14.45 -8.14
N ASP A 313 18.87 -14.65 -9.20
CA ASP A 313 17.43 -14.76 -9.10
C ASP A 313 17.02 -16.14 -8.56
N THR A 314 15.87 -16.19 -7.92
CA THR A 314 15.25 -17.37 -7.35
C THR A 314 13.75 -17.37 -7.61
N VAL A 315 13.09 -18.51 -7.40
CA VAL A 315 11.64 -18.65 -7.55
C VAL A 315 11.01 -18.85 -6.17
N LEU A 316 10.03 -18.00 -5.84
CA LEU A 316 9.21 -18.16 -4.64
C LEU A 316 8.29 -19.37 -4.81
N ALA A 317 8.23 -20.25 -3.82
CA ALA A 317 7.39 -21.43 -3.85
C ALA A 317 5.89 -21.11 -3.78
N GLY A 318 5.52 -19.95 -3.23
CA GLY A 318 4.14 -19.49 -3.18
C GLY A 318 4.02 -18.12 -2.52
N LEU A 319 3.42 -17.17 -3.21
CA LEU A 319 3.12 -15.84 -2.66
C LEU A 319 1.71 -15.85 -2.08
N PRO A 320 1.49 -15.26 -0.89
CA PRO A 320 2.44 -14.60 0.01
C PRO A 320 3.12 -15.51 1.05
N TRP A 321 2.71 -16.76 1.18
CA TRP A 321 3.03 -17.61 2.34
C TRP A 321 4.44 -18.17 2.36
N PHE A 322 5.00 -18.48 1.18
CA PHE A 322 6.28 -19.18 1.09
C PHE A 322 7.38 -18.28 0.55
N THR A 323 8.60 -18.57 0.99
CA THR A 323 9.82 -18.00 0.43
C THR A 323 10.32 -18.86 -0.73
N ASP A 324 11.56 -18.74 -1.12
CA ASP A 324 12.16 -19.58 -2.13
C ASP A 324 12.57 -20.93 -1.56
N TRP A 325 12.30 -21.99 -2.32
CA TRP A 325 12.74 -23.34 -2.03
C TRP A 325 13.63 -23.82 -3.17
N GLY A 326 14.74 -24.52 -2.82
CA GLY A 326 15.69 -25.01 -3.82
C GLY A 326 15.03 -25.91 -4.86
N ARG A 327 14.07 -26.75 -4.46
CA ARG A 327 13.33 -27.63 -5.37
C ARG A 327 12.55 -26.83 -6.42
N ASP A 328 11.89 -25.76 -6.03
CA ASP A 328 11.05 -24.93 -6.91
C ASP A 328 11.87 -24.05 -7.84
N THR A 329 13.09 -23.68 -7.41
CA THR A 329 14.02 -22.87 -8.20
C THR A 329 14.78 -23.68 -9.25
N MET A 330 15.00 -24.99 -8.99
CA MET A 330 15.89 -25.85 -9.79
C MET A 330 15.18 -26.59 -10.95
N ILE A 331 13.90 -26.33 -11.15
CA ILE A 331 13.12 -26.86 -12.28
C ILE A 331 13.16 -25.83 -13.44
#